data_2209075025044ad92d6b37f44626c57b
#
_entry.id   2209075025044ad92d6b37f44626c57b
#
_cell.length_a   1.000
_cell.length_b   1.000
_cell.length_c   1.000
_cell.angle_alpha   90.00
_cell.angle_beta   90.00
_cell.angle_gamma   90.00
#
_symmetry.space_group_name_H-M   'P 1'
#
loop_
_entity.id
_entity.type
_entity.pdbx_description
1 polymer ?
#
loop_
_entity_poly.entity_id
_entity_poly.type
_entity_poly.pdbx_seq_one_letter_code
_entity_poly.pdbx_strand_id
1 'polypeptide(L)'
;MPVYKVLGDRIKKIRLENNMTQQEFAEALGYTHKSMINKIETGQTEMSFDKVLALILTFRVNAAEFLDLSDTETNKLMDMAHNADKPDWKKIHPLKSRDESVTYIKPTLIGHPNIKVGEYTYYDGQNFTSRVTHHYDFLGDKLIIGKFGQIGHNVEFIMNGANHQMNSVSTYPFYIFKGWEQESPEMKDLPFKGDTVVGNDVWFGQNVTVLPGVHIGDGCIIGANSVVGSDIPPYSVVVGNPARIIRKRFDDEMIELLEKLQWWNKTTNQIQKLIPILSNSNINYVKEELKLIVDGGRNL
;
A
#
# COMPACT_ATOMS: atom_id res chain seq x y z
N MET A 1 -36.72 22.47 20.35
CA MET A 1 -35.32 22.68 20.83
C MET A 1 -34.40 22.47 19.62
N PRO A 2 -33.32 23.22 19.48
CA PRO A 2 -32.36 22.94 18.42
C PRO A 2 -31.79 21.52 18.61
N VAL A 3 -31.67 20.76 17.55
CA VAL A 3 -31.18 19.34 17.55
C VAL A 3 -29.83 19.20 18.28
N TYR A 4 -28.96 20.19 18.15
CA TYR A 4 -27.63 20.23 18.79
C TYR A 4 -27.68 20.31 20.33
N LYS A 5 -28.73 20.92 20.87
CA LYS A 5 -28.90 21.01 22.33
C LYS A 5 -29.31 19.66 22.92
N VAL A 6 -30.15 18.89 22.22
CA VAL A 6 -30.56 17.55 22.64
C VAL A 6 -29.36 16.60 22.66
N LEU A 7 -28.54 16.62 21.59
CA LEU A 7 -27.32 15.81 21.51
C LEU A 7 -26.29 16.22 22.57
N GLY A 8 -26.12 17.52 22.80
CA GLY A 8 -25.23 18.03 23.83
C GLY A 8 -25.62 17.59 25.26
N ASP A 9 -26.90 17.56 25.56
CA ASP A 9 -27.40 17.08 26.86
C ASP A 9 -27.15 15.56 27.04
N ARG A 10 -27.32 14.78 25.98
CA ARG A 10 -26.97 13.33 25.98
C ARG A 10 -25.46 13.11 26.21
N ILE A 11 -24.62 13.88 25.53
CA ILE A 11 -23.16 13.84 25.69
C ILE A 11 -22.75 14.18 27.13
N LYS A 12 -23.34 15.22 27.69
CA LYS A 12 -23.11 15.63 29.09
C LYS A 12 -23.51 14.51 30.05
N LYS A 13 -24.65 13.83 29.82
CA LYS A 13 -25.11 12.71 30.61
C LYS A 13 -24.07 11.57 30.61
N ILE A 14 -23.56 11.16 29.43
CA ILE A 14 -22.53 10.13 29.30
C ILE A 14 -21.28 10.48 30.13
N ARG A 15 -20.81 11.72 30.00
CA ARG A 15 -19.64 12.20 30.76
C ARG A 15 -19.85 12.07 32.26
N LEU A 16 -21.00 12.52 32.76
CA LEU A 16 -21.34 12.48 34.19
C LEU A 16 -21.50 11.03 34.71
N GLU A 17 -22.11 10.15 33.94
CA GLU A 17 -22.25 8.72 34.26
C GLU A 17 -20.89 8.01 34.34
N ASN A 18 -19.89 8.49 33.60
CA ASN A 18 -18.50 8.00 33.70
C ASN A 18 -17.64 8.77 34.73
N ASN A 19 -18.24 9.64 35.55
CA ASN A 19 -17.56 10.44 36.57
C ASN A 19 -16.38 11.28 36.06
N MET A 20 -16.47 11.75 34.82
CA MET A 20 -15.39 12.51 34.19
C MET A 20 -15.61 14.03 34.25
N THR A 21 -14.51 14.75 34.42
CA THR A 21 -14.48 16.21 34.19
C THR A 21 -14.56 16.50 32.68
N GLN A 22 -14.88 17.73 32.29
CA GLN A 22 -14.87 18.12 30.87
C GLN A 22 -13.47 18.01 30.23
N GLN A 23 -12.41 18.16 31.02
CA GLN A 23 -11.02 18.01 30.52
C GLN A 23 -10.68 16.56 30.23
N GLU A 24 -10.94 15.65 31.17
CA GLU A 24 -10.71 14.20 30.97
C GLU A 24 -11.54 13.64 29.82
N PHE A 25 -12.79 14.10 29.68
CA PHE A 25 -13.66 13.68 28.60
C PHE A 25 -13.19 14.23 27.24
N ALA A 26 -12.65 15.47 27.20
CA ALA A 26 -12.03 16.03 26.02
C ALA A 26 -10.83 15.19 25.56
N GLU A 27 -9.94 14.86 26.49
CA GLU A 27 -8.75 14.04 26.23
C GLU A 27 -9.12 12.62 25.72
N ALA A 28 -10.11 11.97 26.35
CA ALA A 28 -10.60 10.66 25.94
C ALA A 28 -11.14 10.65 24.51
N LEU A 29 -11.69 11.77 24.04
CA LEU A 29 -12.20 11.94 22.67
C LEU A 29 -11.19 12.60 21.72
N GLY A 30 -9.94 12.82 22.18
CA GLY A 30 -8.87 13.42 21.39
C GLY A 30 -9.08 14.89 21.05
N TYR A 31 -9.71 15.66 21.96
CA TYR A 31 -9.73 17.11 21.94
C TYR A 31 -8.61 17.68 22.83
N THR A 32 -8.01 18.78 22.44
CA THR A 32 -6.93 19.43 23.19
C THR A 32 -7.42 20.25 24.38
N HIS A 33 -8.68 20.73 24.36
CA HIS A 33 -9.19 21.67 25.37
C HIS A 33 -10.64 21.36 25.75
N LYS A 34 -10.92 21.44 27.06
CA LYS A 34 -12.27 21.30 27.65
C LYS A 34 -13.32 22.28 27.07
N SER A 35 -12.87 23.45 26.56
CA SER A 35 -13.76 24.46 25.99
C SER A 35 -14.61 23.93 24.83
N MET A 36 -14.09 22.96 24.07
CA MET A 36 -14.83 22.30 22.98
C MET A 36 -15.97 21.46 23.55
N ILE A 37 -15.72 20.66 24.58
CA ILE A 37 -16.75 19.86 25.26
C ILE A 37 -17.82 20.74 25.84
N ASN A 38 -17.45 21.86 26.48
CA ASN A 38 -18.41 22.80 27.00
C ASN A 38 -19.34 23.38 25.92
N LYS A 39 -18.79 23.75 24.75
CA LYS A 39 -19.58 24.26 23.62
C LYS A 39 -20.52 23.17 23.04
N ILE A 40 -20.06 21.92 22.97
CA ILE A 40 -20.87 20.80 22.52
C ILE A 40 -22.01 20.54 23.52
N GLU A 41 -21.72 20.41 24.82
CA GLU A 41 -22.70 20.18 25.87
C GLU A 41 -23.75 21.30 26.00
N THR A 42 -23.37 22.52 25.64
CA THR A 42 -24.30 23.66 25.62
C THR A 42 -25.05 23.84 24.30
N GLY A 43 -24.74 23.03 23.29
CA GLY A 43 -25.35 23.08 21.96
C GLY A 43 -24.88 24.28 21.13
N GLN A 44 -23.74 24.90 21.47
CA GLN A 44 -23.15 26.00 20.73
C GLN A 44 -22.34 25.57 19.51
N THR A 45 -21.93 24.29 19.47
CA THR A 45 -21.24 23.71 18.34
C THR A 45 -21.58 22.22 18.20
N GLU A 46 -21.39 21.67 17.01
CA GLU A 46 -21.61 20.28 16.69
C GLU A 46 -20.39 19.44 17.05
N MET A 47 -20.63 18.17 17.34
CA MET A 47 -19.58 17.15 17.38
C MET A 47 -19.43 16.56 15.97
N SER A 48 -18.20 16.45 15.46
CA SER A 48 -17.97 15.80 14.18
C SER A 48 -18.35 14.31 14.26
N PHE A 49 -18.74 13.74 13.13
CA PHE A 49 -19.14 12.34 13.03
C PHE A 49 -18.09 11.39 13.60
N ASP A 50 -16.81 11.59 13.28
CA ASP A 50 -15.71 10.77 13.81
C ASP A 50 -15.64 10.82 15.35
N LYS A 51 -15.94 11.96 15.95
CA LYS A 51 -15.95 12.13 17.40
C LYS A 51 -17.18 11.50 18.05
N VAL A 52 -18.32 11.51 17.35
CA VAL A 52 -19.52 10.76 17.77
C VAL A 52 -19.23 9.25 17.78
N LEU A 53 -18.57 8.74 16.75
CA LEU A 53 -18.15 7.34 16.70
C LEU A 53 -17.14 7.00 17.81
N ALA A 54 -16.14 7.86 18.02
CA ALA A 54 -15.18 7.70 19.10
C ALA A 54 -15.87 7.64 20.47
N LEU A 55 -16.87 8.50 20.71
CA LEU A 55 -17.67 8.51 21.93
C LEU A 55 -18.41 7.17 22.11
N ILE A 56 -19.14 6.72 21.08
CA ILE A 56 -19.91 5.46 21.12
C ILE A 56 -18.98 4.27 21.45
N LEU A 57 -17.83 4.18 20.81
CA LEU A 57 -16.89 3.09 20.99
C LEU A 57 -16.16 3.16 22.33
N THR A 58 -15.69 4.34 22.74
CA THR A 58 -14.91 4.53 23.99
C THR A 58 -15.75 4.27 25.21
N PHE A 59 -16.99 4.79 25.22
CA PHE A 59 -17.89 4.69 26.38
C PHE A 59 -18.93 3.59 26.26
N ARG A 60 -18.85 2.73 25.22
CA ARG A 60 -19.76 1.61 24.95
C ARG A 60 -21.24 2.01 24.99
N VAL A 61 -21.54 3.17 24.44
CA VAL A 61 -22.89 3.75 24.41
C VAL A 61 -23.73 2.99 23.40
N ASN A 62 -25.01 2.74 23.72
CA ASN A 62 -25.95 2.22 22.73
C ASN A 62 -26.21 3.29 21.65
N ALA A 63 -25.70 3.04 20.43
CA ALA A 63 -25.77 4.01 19.33
C ALA A 63 -27.21 4.31 18.89
N ALA A 64 -28.11 3.31 18.94
CA ALA A 64 -29.52 3.50 18.60
C ALA A 64 -30.19 4.47 19.56
N GLU A 65 -30.03 4.24 20.86
CA GLU A 65 -30.58 5.09 21.93
C GLU A 65 -29.96 6.49 21.92
N PHE A 66 -28.63 6.57 21.70
CA PHE A 66 -27.89 7.83 21.71
C PHE A 66 -28.27 8.74 20.53
N LEU A 67 -28.40 8.17 19.33
CA LEU A 67 -28.70 8.92 18.10
C LEU A 67 -30.19 8.94 17.74
N ASP A 68 -31.03 8.20 18.48
CA ASP A 68 -32.46 8.03 18.19
C ASP A 68 -32.71 7.41 16.79
N LEU A 69 -31.92 6.36 16.50
CA LEU A 69 -31.93 5.67 15.22
C LEU A 69 -32.63 4.32 15.31
N SER A 70 -33.18 3.87 14.18
CA SER A 70 -33.65 2.49 14.03
C SER A 70 -32.48 1.49 14.08
N ASP A 71 -32.74 0.22 14.43
CA ASP A 71 -31.74 -0.85 14.45
C ASP A 71 -30.99 -0.98 13.10
N THR A 72 -31.70 -0.79 11.99
CA THR A 72 -31.12 -0.88 10.64
C THR A 72 -30.12 0.26 10.39
N GLU A 73 -30.45 1.49 10.81
CA GLU A 73 -29.56 2.65 10.69
C GLU A 73 -28.36 2.55 11.63
N THR A 74 -28.59 2.02 12.82
CA THR A 74 -27.52 1.75 13.81
C THR A 74 -26.53 0.73 13.27
N ASN A 75 -27.00 -0.39 12.72
CA ASN A 75 -26.13 -1.41 12.12
C ASN A 75 -25.33 -0.82 10.95
N LYS A 76 -25.94 -0.01 10.10
CA LYS A 76 -25.25 0.67 9.00
C LYS A 76 -24.17 1.63 9.49
N LEU A 77 -24.44 2.34 10.59
CA LEU A 77 -23.50 3.29 11.21
C LEU A 77 -22.32 2.55 11.88
N MET A 78 -22.59 1.43 12.55
CA MET A 78 -21.57 0.56 13.15
C MET A 78 -20.72 -0.12 12.07
N ASP A 79 -21.32 -0.53 10.97
CA ASP A 79 -20.59 -1.06 9.80
C ASP A 79 -19.67 0.02 9.17
N MET A 80 -20.14 1.25 9.07
CA MET A 80 -19.33 2.39 8.60
C MET A 80 -18.17 2.68 9.56
N ALA A 81 -18.40 2.63 10.89
CA ALA A 81 -17.36 2.81 11.90
C ALA A 81 -16.32 1.69 11.85
N HIS A 82 -16.75 0.44 11.76
CA HIS A 82 -15.86 -0.72 11.60
C HIS A 82 -15.07 -0.70 10.29
N ASN A 83 -15.59 -0.07 9.24
CA ASN A 83 -14.93 0.06 7.95
C ASN A 83 -14.02 1.30 7.86
N ALA A 84 -14.22 2.32 8.70
CA ALA A 84 -13.41 3.53 8.70
C ALA A 84 -11.93 3.25 9.07
N ASP A 85 -11.67 2.23 9.89
CA ASP A 85 -10.34 1.83 10.35
C ASP A 85 -9.75 0.65 9.56
N LYS A 86 -10.46 0.13 8.55
CA LYS A 86 -9.92 -0.95 7.72
C LYS A 86 -8.92 -0.43 6.71
N PRO A 87 -7.86 -1.21 6.44
CA PRO A 87 -6.93 -0.87 5.37
C PRO A 87 -7.68 -0.72 4.04
N ASP A 88 -7.50 0.42 3.37
CA ASP A 88 -8.16 0.72 2.10
C ASP A 88 -7.12 1.19 1.07
N TRP A 89 -6.77 0.33 0.13
CA TRP A 89 -5.83 0.62 -0.94
C TRP A 89 -6.32 1.67 -1.96
N LYS A 90 -7.60 2.06 -1.91
CA LYS A 90 -8.16 3.13 -2.76
C LYS A 90 -7.81 4.52 -2.26
N LYS A 91 -7.43 4.65 -1.00
CA LYS A 91 -6.92 5.90 -0.44
C LYS A 91 -5.54 6.18 -1.02
N ILE A 92 -5.34 7.35 -1.62
CA ILE A 92 -4.03 7.70 -2.22
C ILE A 92 -2.96 7.83 -1.13
N HIS A 93 -3.26 8.51 -0.03
CA HIS A 93 -2.33 8.75 1.07
C HIS A 93 -2.63 7.79 2.25
N PRO A 94 -1.83 6.71 2.41
CA PRO A 94 -2.16 5.62 3.34
C PRO A 94 -1.67 5.83 4.77
N LEU A 95 -0.79 6.80 5.02
CA LEU A 95 -0.17 6.96 6.33
C LEU A 95 -1.18 7.40 7.40
N LYS A 96 -1.00 6.91 8.63
CA LYS A 96 -1.80 7.33 9.80
C LYS A 96 -1.58 8.80 10.17
N SER A 97 -0.40 9.34 9.86
CA SER A 97 -0.09 10.76 9.95
C SER A 97 -0.70 11.53 8.77
N ARG A 98 -0.69 12.87 8.86
CA ARG A 98 -1.07 13.75 7.74
C ARG A 98 0.06 13.92 6.70
N ASP A 99 1.07 13.08 6.78
CA ASP A 99 2.18 13.06 5.83
C ASP A 99 1.72 12.43 4.52
N GLU A 100 1.85 13.16 3.43
CA GLU A 100 1.47 12.75 2.07
C GLU A 100 2.67 12.32 1.22
N SER A 101 3.84 12.13 1.83
CA SER A 101 5.06 11.71 1.14
C SER A 101 4.94 10.33 0.50
N VAL A 102 4.10 9.45 1.07
CA VAL A 102 3.87 8.09 0.60
C VAL A 102 2.50 7.98 -0.08
N THR A 103 2.46 7.35 -1.25
CA THR A 103 1.21 7.14 -2.01
C THR A 103 0.98 5.67 -2.36
N TYR A 104 -0.27 5.19 -2.25
CA TYR A 104 -0.65 3.94 -2.92
C TYR A 104 -0.71 4.18 -4.43
N ILE A 105 -0.04 3.31 -5.20
CA ILE A 105 0.15 3.51 -6.64
C ILE A 105 -1.11 3.20 -7.43
N LYS A 106 -1.77 2.07 -7.14
CA LYS A 106 -2.91 1.55 -7.93
C LYS A 106 -4.00 2.59 -8.21
N PRO A 107 -4.46 3.41 -7.24
CA PRO A 107 -5.49 4.41 -7.51
C PRO A 107 -5.03 5.59 -8.38
N THR A 108 -3.72 5.78 -8.57
CA THR A 108 -3.16 6.88 -9.38
C THR A 108 -2.94 6.51 -10.86
N LEU A 109 -3.17 5.25 -11.26
CA LEU A 109 -2.85 4.73 -12.60
C LEU A 109 -3.93 4.98 -13.66
N ILE A 110 -4.81 5.94 -13.46
CA ILE A 110 -5.84 6.28 -14.43
C ILE A 110 -5.18 6.77 -15.73
N GLY A 111 -5.53 6.14 -16.86
CA GLY A 111 -4.95 6.48 -18.16
C GLY A 111 -3.63 5.78 -18.51
N HIS A 112 -3.14 4.86 -17.67
CA HIS A 112 -1.90 4.10 -17.89
C HIS A 112 -2.18 2.59 -18.04
N PRO A 113 -2.75 2.09 -19.15
CA PRO A 113 -3.21 0.70 -19.29
C PRO A 113 -2.07 -0.33 -19.24
N ASN A 114 -0.86 0.09 -19.61
CA ASN A 114 0.33 -0.77 -19.65
C ASN A 114 1.13 -0.78 -18.32
N ILE A 115 0.68 -0.04 -17.29
CA ILE A 115 1.23 -0.10 -15.93
C ILE A 115 0.18 -0.75 -15.03
N LYS A 116 0.49 -1.92 -14.48
CA LYS A 116 -0.39 -2.68 -13.59
C LYS A 116 0.27 -2.85 -12.24
N VAL A 117 -0.38 -2.35 -11.19
CA VAL A 117 0.14 -2.45 -9.83
C VAL A 117 -0.93 -3.05 -8.91
N GLY A 118 -0.50 -3.98 -8.08
CA GLY A 118 -1.34 -4.66 -7.10
C GLY A 118 -1.77 -3.75 -5.95
N GLU A 119 -2.75 -4.24 -5.19
CA GLU A 119 -3.30 -3.55 -4.02
C GLU A 119 -2.24 -3.38 -2.93
N TYR A 120 -2.33 -2.29 -2.16
CA TYR A 120 -1.43 -1.97 -1.05
C TYR A 120 0.04 -1.74 -1.42
N THR A 121 0.39 -1.75 -2.71
CA THR A 121 1.73 -1.36 -3.17
C THR A 121 1.85 0.15 -3.13
N TYR A 122 2.90 0.65 -2.45
CA TYR A 122 3.13 2.07 -2.27
C TYR A 122 4.47 2.53 -2.83
N TYR A 123 4.53 3.82 -3.10
CA TYR A 123 5.73 4.55 -3.51
C TYR A 123 6.05 5.66 -2.50
N ASP A 124 7.32 5.76 -2.12
CA ASP A 124 7.84 6.89 -1.35
C ASP A 124 8.04 8.09 -2.28
N GLY A 125 6.92 8.80 -2.53
CA GLY A 125 6.80 9.90 -3.47
C GLY A 125 5.37 10.03 -3.99
N GLN A 126 5.11 11.09 -4.77
CA GLN A 126 3.74 11.41 -5.23
C GLN A 126 3.45 10.95 -6.66
N ASN A 127 4.43 10.97 -7.56
CA ASN A 127 4.23 10.68 -8.98
C ASN A 127 5.03 9.45 -9.43
N PHE A 128 4.46 8.26 -9.20
CA PHE A 128 5.08 7.01 -9.60
C PHE A 128 5.23 6.87 -11.11
N THR A 129 4.26 7.34 -11.91
CA THR A 129 4.29 7.15 -13.37
C THR A 129 5.45 7.85 -14.03
N SER A 130 5.98 8.93 -13.43
CA SER A 130 7.20 9.59 -13.91
C SER A 130 8.47 8.75 -13.69
N ARG A 131 8.38 7.67 -12.93
CA ARG A 131 9.47 6.73 -12.67
C ARG A 131 9.48 5.53 -13.60
N VAL A 132 8.48 5.44 -14.48
CA VAL A 132 8.41 4.44 -15.56
C VAL A 132 8.82 5.13 -16.84
N THR A 133 10.12 5.03 -17.15
CA THR A 133 10.74 5.81 -18.22
C THR A 133 10.85 5.01 -19.52
N HIS A 134 10.89 5.71 -20.67
CA HIS A 134 10.98 5.10 -22.00
C HIS A 134 9.87 4.05 -22.26
N HIS A 135 8.69 4.31 -21.71
CA HIS A 135 7.52 3.46 -21.85
C HIS A 135 6.58 4.07 -22.90
N TYR A 136 6.58 3.47 -24.09
CA TYR A 136 5.79 3.96 -25.23
C TYR A 136 4.69 2.96 -25.57
N ASP A 137 3.45 3.43 -25.68
CA ASP A 137 2.28 2.57 -25.93
C ASP A 137 2.41 1.68 -27.16
N PHE A 138 3.10 2.16 -28.21
CA PHE A 138 3.30 1.41 -29.46
C PHE A 138 4.21 0.19 -29.30
N LEU A 139 5.02 0.11 -28.26
CA LEU A 139 5.87 -1.06 -27.96
C LEU A 139 5.07 -2.19 -27.32
N GLY A 140 4.01 -1.86 -26.61
CA GLY A 140 3.10 -2.82 -25.98
C GLY A 140 3.63 -3.56 -24.77
N ASP A 141 4.87 -3.26 -24.34
CA ASP A 141 5.44 -3.82 -23.10
C ASP A 141 4.74 -3.28 -21.87
N LYS A 142 4.72 -4.07 -20.81
CA LYS A 142 4.03 -3.75 -19.57
C LYS A 142 4.98 -3.75 -18.38
N LEU A 143 4.71 -2.83 -17.46
CA LEU A 143 5.21 -2.91 -16.09
C LEU A 143 4.12 -3.55 -15.22
N ILE A 144 4.42 -4.71 -14.63
CA ILE A 144 3.51 -5.45 -13.76
C ILE A 144 4.15 -5.56 -12.39
N ILE A 145 3.52 -5.01 -11.36
CA ILE A 145 3.97 -5.07 -9.97
C ILE A 145 2.87 -5.73 -9.13
N GLY A 146 3.24 -6.67 -8.29
CA GLY A 146 2.34 -7.38 -7.39
C GLY A 146 1.80 -6.51 -6.25
N LYS A 147 1.20 -7.16 -5.26
CA LYS A 147 0.60 -6.56 -4.07
C LYS A 147 1.65 -6.33 -2.98
N PHE A 148 1.39 -5.37 -2.09
CA PHE A 148 2.20 -5.07 -0.91
C PHE A 148 3.67 -4.71 -1.21
N GLY A 149 3.98 -4.27 -2.44
CA GLY A 149 5.29 -3.78 -2.81
C GLY A 149 5.62 -2.48 -2.06
N GLN A 150 6.88 -2.34 -1.69
CA GLN A 150 7.40 -1.18 -0.94
C GLN A 150 8.46 -0.51 -1.82
N ILE A 151 8.09 0.57 -2.49
CA ILE A 151 8.95 1.22 -3.49
C ILE A 151 9.52 2.49 -2.89
N GLY A 152 10.82 2.48 -2.65
CA GLY A 152 11.55 3.60 -2.07
C GLY A 152 11.69 4.79 -3.03
N HIS A 153 12.16 5.91 -2.49
CA HIS A 153 12.32 7.16 -3.24
C HIS A 153 13.24 6.98 -4.46
N ASN A 154 12.88 7.62 -5.58
CA ASN A 154 13.65 7.59 -6.83
C ASN A 154 13.91 6.19 -7.43
N VAL A 155 13.13 5.18 -7.11
CA VAL A 155 13.18 3.91 -7.84
C VAL A 155 12.67 4.15 -9.26
N GLU A 156 13.43 3.68 -10.25
CA GLU A 156 13.13 3.86 -11.68
C GLU A 156 13.00 2.51 -12.39
N PHE A 157 11.97 2.41 -13.21
CA PHE A 157 11.75 1.29 -14.12
C PHE A 157 11.98 1.77 -15.56
N ILE A 158 13.10 1.36 -16.14
CA ILE A 158 13.41 1.66 -17.54
C ILE A 158 12.73 0.61 -18.42
N MET A 159 11.94 1.06 -19.39
CA MET A 159 11.20 0.17 -20.29
C MET A 159 11.91 0.02 -21.65
N ASN A 160 11.37 -0.86 -22.50
CA ASN A 160 12.04 -1.25 -23.75
C ASN A 160 12.32 -0.10 -24.74
N GLY A 161 11.64 1.03 -24.62
CA GLY A 161 11.90 2.22 -25.43
C GLY A 161 13.25 2.87 -25.20
N ALA A 162 14.01 2.48 -24.18
CA ALA A 162 15.38 2.94 -23.96
C ALA A 162 16.42 2.21 -24.85
N ASN A 163 16.03 1.14 -25.52
CA ASN A 163 16.95 0.31 -26.28
C ASN A 163 17.27 0.94 -27.66
N HIS A 164 18.52 0.88 -28.04
CA HIS A 164 19.01 1.26 -29.37
C HIS A 164 19.35 0.00 -30.17
N GLN A 165 19.39 0.14 -31.49
CA GLN A 165 19.88 -0.92 -32.36
C GLN A 165 21.36 -1.18 -32.06
N MET A 166 21.68 -2.40 -31.61
CA MET A 166 23.04 -2.78 -31.19
C MET A 166 23.81 -3.59 -32.22
N ASN A 167 23.14 -4.07 -33.29
CA ASN A 167 23.72 -4.87 -34.37
C ASN A 167 24.17 -4.02 -35.58
N SER A 168 24.31 -2.72 -35.40
CA SER A 168 24.83 -1.75 -36.38
C SER A 168 26.18 -1.18 -35.93
N VAL A 169 26.94 -0.62 -36.88
CA VAL A 169 28.24 0.02 -36.57
C VAL A 169 28.09 1.21 -35.64
N SER A 170 27.01 1.97 -35.81
CA SER A 170 26.66 3.10 -34.93
C SER A 170 25.37 2.84 -34.23
N THR A 171 25.34 3.04 -32.91
CA THR A 171 24.13 3.02 -32.11
C THR A 171 23.36 4.35 -32.13
N TYR A 172 23.88 5.35 -32.83
CA TYR A 172 23.22 6.66 -32.92
C TYR A 172 21.91 6.55 -33.71
N PRO A 173 20.78 6.97 -33.17
CA PRO A 173 19.48 6.79 -33.82
C PRO A 173 19.20 7.96 -34.79
N PHE A 174 19.88 8.00 -35.92
CA PHE A 174 19.76 9.07 -36.93
C PHE A 174 18.31 9.32 -37.34
N TYR A 175 17.46 8.27 -37.35
CA TYR A 175 16.07 8.31 -37.80
C TYR A 175 15.14 9.17 -36.91
N ILE A 176 15.53 9.49 -35.65
CA ILE A 176 14.73 10.36 -34.79
C ILE A 176 15.11 11.86 -34.91
N PHE A 177 16.22 12.18 -35.55
CA PHE A 177 16.70 13.56 -35.65
C PHE A 177 16.45 14.15 -37.05
N LYS A 178 16.01 15.40 -37.09
CA LYS A 178 15.77 16.13 -38.35
C LYS A 178 17.06 16.30 -39.15
N GLY A 179 16.93 16.17 -40.46
CA GLY A 179 18.05 16.43 -41.40
C GLY A 179 18.89 15.20 -41.73
N TRP A 180 18.57 14.05 -41.17
CA TRP A 180 19.17 12.78 -41.53
C TRP A 180 18.17 11.95 -42.31
N GLU A 181 18.55 11.44 -43.49
CA GLU A 181 17.72 10.61 -44.36
C GLU A 181 17.92 9.12 -43.97
N GLN A 182 17.26 8.68 -42.91
CA GLN A 182 17.28 7.28 -42.48
C GLN A 182 15.88 6.82 -42.08
N GLU A 183 15.48 5.68 -42.59
CA GLU A 183 14.27 4.99 -42.13
C GLU A 183 14.43 4.42 -40.71
N SER A 184 13.34 4.37 -39.98
CA SER A 184 13.33 3.74 -38.65
C SER A 184 13.66 2.25 -38.76
N PRO A 185 14.47 1.69 -37.85
CA PRO A 185 14.71 0.26 -37.83
C PRO A 185 13.40 -0.50 -37.62
N GLU A 186 13.31 -1.70 -38.13
CA GLU A 186 12.19 -2.57 -37.84
C GLU A 186 12.21 -2.98 -36.36
N MET A 187 11.06 -3.26 -35.78
CA MET A 187 10.95 -3.70 -34.36
C MET A 187 11.83 -4.91 -34.03
N LYS A 188 12.03 -5.82 -34.99
CA LYS A 188 12.94 -6.99 -34.84
C LYS A 188 14.42 -6.62 -34.66
N ASP A 189 14.83 -5.43 -35.09
CA ASP A 189 16.22 -4.94 -35.01
C ASP A 189 16.51 -4.18 -33.71
N LEU A 190 15.47 -3.86 -32.95
CA LEU A 190 15.58 -3.28 -31.63
C LEU A 190 15.52 -4.38 -30.56
N PRO A 191 16.44 -4.35 -29.56
CA PRO A 191 16.35 -5.30 -28.45
C PRO A 191 15.04 -5.10 -27.68
N PHE A 192 14.13 -6.06 -27.79
CA PHE A 192 12.89 -6.09 -27.05
C PHE A 192 12.92 -7.26 -26.05
N LYS A 193 12.82 -6.98 -24.78
CA LYS A 193 12.97 -7.97 -23.70
C LYS A 193 11.65 -8.37 -23.02
N GLY A 194 10.52 -7.90 -23.55
CA GLY A 194 9.20 -8.20 -23.00
C GLY A 194 8.82 -7.35 -21.80
N ASP A 195 7.85 -7.84 -21.07
CA ASP A 195 7.29 -7.18 -19.87
C ASP A 195 8.29 -7.19 -18.71
N THR A 196 8.30 -6.13 -17.92
CA THR A 196 8.99 -6.11 -16.64
C THR A 196 8.02 -6.52 -15.55
N VAL A 197 8.35 -7.58 -14.80
CA VAL A 197 7.45 -8.18 -13.80
C VAL A 197 8.08 -8.18 -12.42
N VAL A 198 7.35 -7.65 -11.45
CA VAL A 198 7.72 -7.65 -10.03
C VAL A 198 6.65 -8.40 -9.26
N GLY A 199 7.06 -9.34 -8.43
CA GLY A 199 6.19 -10.13 -7.56
C GLY A 199 5.57 -9.31 -6.44
N ASN A 200 5.04 -10.03 -5.46
CA ASN A 200 4.38 -9.46 -4.28
C ASN A 200 5.38 -9.26 -3.13
N ASP A 201 5.10 -8.36 -2.19
CA ASP A 201 5.94 -8.11 -1.01
C ASP A 201 7.41 -7.81 -1.34
N VAL A 202 7.68 -7.15 -2.47
CA VAL A 202 9.04 -6.76 -2.87
C VAL A 202 9.38 -5.39 -2.29
N TRP A 203 10.53 -5.31 -1.62
CA TRP A 203 11.06 -4.05 -1.09
C TRP A 203 12.20 -3.52 -1.95
N PHE A 204 12.01 -2.34 -2.50
CA PHE A 204 13.04 -1.56 -3.19
C PHE A 204 13.57 -0.47 -2.27
N GLY A 205 14.87 -0.49 -2.00
CA GLY A 205 15.57 0.65 -1.42
C GLY A 205 15.57 1.85 -2.39
N GLN A 206 15.94 3.02 -1.90
CA GLN A 206 15.98 4.24 -2.71
C GLN A 206 16.97 4.14 -3.88
N ASN A 207 16.70 4.88 -4.97
CA ASN A 207 17.57 5.01 -6.15
C ASN A 207 17.89 3.66 -6.84
N VAL A 208 16.99 2.69 -6.77
CA VAL A 208 17.13 1.44 -7.53
C VAL A 208 16.70 1.69 -8.97
N THR A 209 17.45 1.14 -9.93
CA THR A 209 17.09 1.11 -11.34
C THR A 209 16.80 -0.33 -11.76
N VAL A 210 15.64 -0.56 -12.36
CA VAL A 210 15.25 -1.86 -12.96
C VAL A 210 15.30 -1.73 -14.47
N LEU A 211 16.07 -2.60 -15.12
CA LEU A 211 16.23 -2.61 -16.57
C LEU A 211 15.08 -3.38 -17.26
N PRO A 212 14.85 -3.16 -18.57
CA PRO A 212 13.74 -3.74 -19.30
C PRO A 212 13.69 -5.27 -19.24
N GLY A 213 12.49 -5.83 -19.13
CA GLY A 213 12.24 -7.26 -19.23
C GLY A 213 12.71 -8.11 -18.05
N VAL A 214 13.05 -7.48 -16.92
CA VAL A 214 13.49 -8.20 -15.71
C VAL A 214 12.29 -8.74 -14.96
N HIS A 215 12.41 -9.97 -14.44
CA HIS A 215 11.45 -10.61 -13.55
C HIS A 215 12.03 -10.70 -12.14
N ILE A 216 11.33 -10.14 -11.16
CA ILE A 216 11.69 -10.15 -9.74
C ILE A 216 10.64 -10.96 -8.99
N GLY A 217 11.06 -12.04 -8.33
CA GLY A 217 10.17 -12.93 -7.56
C GLY A 217 9.60 -12.29 -6.31
N ASP A 218 8.62 -12.97 -5.71
CA ASP A 218 7.95 -12.54 -4.49
C ASP A 218 8.92 -12.36 -3.32
N GLY A 219 8.63 -11.44 -2.43
CA GLY A 219 9.37 -11.25 -1.19
C GLY A 219 10.82 -10.81 -1.33
N CYS A 220 11.29 -10.36 -2.50
CA CYS A 220 12.66 -9.90 -2.70
C CYS A 220 12.95 -8.59 -1.97
N ILE A 221 14.23 -8.40 -1.60
CA ILE A 221 14.76 -7.13 -1.10
C ILE A 221 15.84 -6.65 -2.07
N ILE A 222 15.62 -5.48 -2.67
CA ILE A 222 16.57 -4.84 -3.57
C ILE A 222 17.20 -3.66 -2.83
N GLY A 223 18.48 -3.78 -2.52
CA GLY A 223 19.19 -2.74 -1.76
C GLY A 223 19.33 -1.43 -2.53
N ALA A 224 19.44 -0.33 -1.81
CA ALA A 224 19.56 1.01 -2.37
C ALA A 224 20.72 1.13 -3.39
N ASN A 225 20.54 1.98 -4.41
CA ASN A 225 21.48 2.23 -5.49
C ASN A 225 21.86 0.99 -6.34
N SER A 226 21.02 -0.03 -6.36
CA SER A 226 21.23 -1.23 -7.18
C SER A 226 20.71 -1.03 -8.60
N VAL A 227 21.36 -1.68 -9.58
CA VAL A 227 20.90 -1.76 -10.97
C VAL A 227 20.58 -3.22 -11.29
N VAL A 228 19.28 -3.52 -11.40
CA VAL A 228 18.77 -4.87 -11.64
C VAL A 228 18.61 -5.10 -13.13
N GLY A 229 19.47 -5.95 -13.70
CA GLY A 229 19.51 -6.25 -15.15
C GLY A 229 19.30 -7.74 -15.49
N SER A 230 18.94 -8.56 -14.50
CA SER A 230 18.65 -9.98 -14.68
C SER A 230 17.57 -10.42 -13.69
N ASP A 231 16.91 -11.53 -13.98
CA ASP A 231 15.86 -12.11 -13.15
C ASP A 231 16.35 -12.45 -11.74
N ILE A 232 15.49 -12.24 -10.76
CA ILE A 232 15.75 -12.45 -9.34
C ILE A 232 14.76 -13.48 -8.79
N PRO A 233 15.24 -14.62 -8.28
CA PRO A 233 14.37 -15.62 -7.66
C PRO A 233 13.70 -15.12 -6.39
N PRO A 234 12.56 -15.68 -5.99
CA PRO A 234 11.82 -15.28 -4.81
C PRO A 234 12.67 -15.24 -3.53
N TYR A 235 12.33 -14.33 -2.63
CA TYR A 235 12.96 -14.17 -1.31
C TYR A 235 14.48 -13.97 -1.34
N SER A 236 15.01 -13.41 -2.43
CA SER A 236 16.42 -13.03 -2.54
C SER A 236 16.69 -11.64 -1.98
N VAL A 237 17.86 -11.45 -1.40
CA VAL A 237 18.43 -10.15 -1.06
C VAL A 237 19.49 -9.81 -2.08
N VAL A 238 19.33 -8.67 -2.75
CA VAL A 238 20.09 -8.27 -3.93
C VAL A 238 20.68 -6.88 -3.72
N VAL A 239 21.94 -6.68 -4.08
CA VAL A 239 22.60 -5.37 -3.98
C VAL A 239 23.59 -5.14 -5.15
N GLY A 240 23.88 -3.88 -5.41
CA GLY A 240 25.01 -3.47 -6.25
C GLY A 240 24.65 -3.08 -7.69
N ASN A 241 25.67 -2.67 -8.44
CA ASN A 241 25.63 -2.34 -9.86
C ASN A 241 26.82 -3.04 -10.57
N PRO A 242 26.56 -4.10 -11.36
CA PRO A 242 25.28 -4.77 -11.56
C PRO A 242 24.81 -5.49 -10.27
N ALA A 243 23.50 -5.57 -10.08
CA ALA A 243 22.91 -6.22 -8.91
C ALA A 243 23.27 -7.71 -8.84
N ARG A 244 23.60 -8.19 -7.62
CA ARG A 244 23.93 -9.59 -7.37
C ARG A 244 23.18 -10.09 -6.14
N ILE A 245 22.73 -11.33 -6.19
CA ILE A 245 22.15 -12.01 -5.04
C ILE A 245 23.24 -12.23 -4.01
N ILE A 246 23.07 -11.69 -2.81
CA ILE A 246 24.02 -11.87 -1.70
C ILE A 246 23.59 -12.97 -0.73
N ARG A 247 22.27 -13.23 -0.63
CA ARG A 247 21.70 -14.33 0.16
C ARG A 247 20.21 -14.49 -0.14
N LYS A 248 19.63 -15.59 0.31
CA LYS A 248 18.18 -15.74 0.50
C LYS A 248 17.76 -15.10 1.84
N ARG A 249 16.51 -14.67 1.94
CA ARG A 249 15.92 -14.17 3.20
C ARG A 249 15.75 -15.31 4.20
N PHE A 250 15.34 -16.47 3.73
CA PHE A 250 15.00 -17.66 4.49
C PHE A 250 15.56 -18.93 3.85
N ASP A 251 15.47 -20.06 4.54
CA ASP A 251 15.76 -21.37 3.98
C ASP A 251 14.67 -21.80 2.97
N ASP A 252 14.97 -22.84 2.18
CA ASP A 252 14.09 -23.27 1.09
C ASP A 252 12.72 -23.76 1.58
N GLU A 253 12.66 -24.40 2.75
CA GLU A 253 11.40 -24.86 3.33
C GLU A 253 10.49 -23.69 3.72
N MET A 254 11.05 -22.64 4.32
CA MET A 254 10.30 -21.45 4.68
C MET A 254 9.81 -20.70 3.43
N ILE A 255 10.64 -20.61 2.39
CA ILE A 255 10.25 -20.01 1.11
C ILE A 255 9.08 -20.78 0.50
N GLU A 256 9.14 -22.12 0.48
CA GLU A 256 8.08 -22.96 -0.05
C GLU A 256 6.76 -22.78 0.71
N LEU A 257 6.80 -22.67 2.04
CA LEU A 257 5.62 -22.38 2.87
C LEU A 257 5.00 -21.01 2.54
N LEU A 258 5.81 -19.98 2.37
CA LEU A 258 5.36 -18.63 2.04
C LEU A 258 4.75 -18.56 0.64
N GLU A 259 5.38 -19.22 -0.35
CA GLU A 259 4.87 -19.34 -1.72
C GLU A 259 3.55 -20.14 -1.79
N LYS A 260 3.36 -21.14 -0.94
CA LYS A 260 2.10 -21.88 -0.80
C LYS A 260 1.02 -21.05 -0.11
N LEU A 261 1.37 -20.35 0.96
CA LEU A 261 0.42 -19.53 1.72
C LEU A 261 -0.13 -18.40 0.88
N GLN A 262 0.72 -17.71 0.12
CA GLN A 262 0.39 -16.51 -0.65
C GLN A 262 -0.45 -15.53 0.16
N TRP A 263 0.08 -15.09 1.31
CA TRP A 263 -0.65 -14.27 2.29
C TRP A 263 -1.22 -12.98 1.67
N TRP A 264 -0.57 -12.43 0.66
CA TRP A 264 -1.01 -11.26 -0.09
C TRP A 264 -2.30 -11.46 -0.90
N ASN A 265 -2.73 -12.71 -1.11
CA ASN A 265 -3.97 -13.06 -1.78
C ASN A 265 -5.12 -13.38 -0.81
N LYS A 266 -4.87 -13.32 0.50
CA LYS A 266 -5.92 -13.52 1.52
C LYS A 266 -6.80 -12.27 1.64
N THR A 267 -7.98 -12.44 2.22
CA THR A 267 -8.86 -11.31 2.54
C THR A 267 -8.22 -10.41 3.60
N THR A 268 -8.60 -9.14 3.65
CA THR A 268 -8.09 -8.19 4.66
C THR A 268 -8.25 -8.70 6.09
N ASN A 269 -9.39 -9.38 6.40
CA ASN A 269 -9.62 -9.95 7.72
C ASN A 269 -8.66 -11.11 8.03
N GLN A 270 -8.35 -11.97 7.04
CA GLN A 270 -7.36 -13.03 7.19
C GLN A 270 -5.95 -12.48 7.35
N ILE A 271 -5.58 -11.46 6.56
CA ILE A 271 -4.30 -10.77 6.69
C ILE A 271 -4.17 -10.17 8.09
N GLN A 272 -5.23 -9.52 8.61
CA GLN A 272 -5.23 -8.95 9.96
C GLN A 272 -4.91 -10.01 11.03
N LYS A 273 -5.43 -11.23 10.88
CA LYS A 273 -5.12 -12.36 11.77
C LYS A 273 -3.69 -12.89 11.59
N LEU A 274 -3.14 -12.77 10.38
CA LEU A 274 -1.77 -13.21 10.07
C LEU A 274 -0.70 -12.22 10.51
N ILE A 275 -0.99 -10.93 10.69
CA ILE A 275 0.00 -9.89 11.05
C ILE A 275 0.89 -10.30 12.23
N PRO A 276 0.37 -10.85 13.35
CA PRO A 276 1.22 -11.27 14.47
C PRO A 276 2.27 -12.35 14.11
N ILE A 277 1.98 -13.17 13.09
CA ILE A 277 2.90 -14.19 12.57
C ILE A 277 3.86 -13.55 11.58
N LEU A 278 3.32 -12.80 10.58
CA LEU A 278 4.11 -12.17 9.51
C LEU A 278 5.12 -11.14 10.01
N SER A 279 4.82 -10.47 11.13
CA SER A 279 5.69 -9.47 11.75
C SER A 279 6.55 -10.01 12.91
N ASN A 280 6.56 -11.33 13.15
CA ASN A 280 7.31 -11.92 14.22
C ASN A 280 8.78 -12.14 13.83
N SER A 281 9.72 -11.76 14.69
CA SER A 281 11.15 -11.95 14.48
C SER A 281 11.67 -13.37 14.80
N ASN A 282 10.89 -14.18 15.52
CA ASN A 282 11.22 -15.58 15.79
C ASN A 282 10.85 -16.47 14.59
N ILE A 283 11.77 -16.63 13.66
CA ILE A 283 11.54 -17.35 12.39
C ILE A 283 11.17 -18.83 12.61
N ASN A 284 11.68 -19.49 13.65
CA ASN A 284 11.32 -20.86 13.96
C ASN A 284 9.84 -20.96 14.39
N TYR A 285 9.39 -20.06 15.24
CA TYR A 285 7.97 -19.94 15.60
C TYR A 285 7.10 -19.67 14.37
N VAL A 286 7.51 -18.71 13.53
CA VAL A 286 6.78 -18.39 12.29
C VAL A 286 6.66 -19.61 11.39
N LYS A 287 7.74 -20.36 11.21
CA LYS A 287 7.76 -21.58 10.36
C LYS A 287 6.76 -22.63 10.86
N GLU A 288 6.72 -22.90 12.16
CA GLU A 288 5.77 -23.86 12.75
C GLU A 288 4.31 -23.41 12.58
N GLU A 289 4.03 -22.12 12.81
CA GLU A 289 2.68 -21.57 12.60
C GLU A 289 2.25 -21.65 11.13
N LEU A 290 3.17 -21.35 10.18
CA LEU A 290 2.89 -21.44 8.75
C LEU A 290 2.62 -22.89 8.31
N LYS A 291 3.34 -23.87 8.81
CA LYS A 291 3.06 -25.30 8.58
C LYS A 291 1.64 -25.65 8.98
N LEU A 292 1.24 -25.28 10.19
CA LEU A 292 -0.10 -25.56 10.69
C LEU A 292 -1.19 -24.92 9.81
N ILE A 293 -0.95 -23.73 9.28
CA ILE A 293 -1.91 -23.04 8.41
C ILE A 293 -1.96 -23.68 7.02
N VAL A 294 -0.80 -23.97 6.42
CA VAL A 294 -0.68 -24.52 5.06
C VAL A 294 -1.22 -25.95 5.00
N ASP A 295 -0.98 -26.74 6.04
CA ASP A 295 -1.43 -28.13 6.13
C ASP A 295 -2.91 -28.25 6.58
N GLY A 296 -3.61 -27.13 6.79
CA GLY A 296 -5.03 -27.10 7.16
C GLY A 296 -5.32 -27.39 8.64
N GLY A 297 -4.30 -27.45 9.47
CA GLY A 297 -4.44 -27.63 10.93
C GLY A 297 -4.92 -26.38 11.67
N ARG A 298 -4.89 -25.21 11.01
CA ARG A 298 -5.37 -23.94 11.56
C ARG A 298 -6.12 -23.15 10.51
N ASN A 299 -7.36 -22.75 10.81
CA ASN A 299 -8.16 -21.85 9.95
C ASN A 299 -7.80 -20.38 10.19
N LEU A 300 -7.73 -19.60 9.09
CA LEU A 300 -7.51 -18.14 9.09
C LEU A 300 -8.80 -17.36 9.33
#